data_c59131bd35149e19db01a21b6adf5c56
#
_entry.id   c59131bd35149e19db01a21b6adf5c56
#
_cell.length_a   1.000
_cell.length_b   1.000
_cell.length_c   1.000
_cell.angle_alpha   90.00
_cell.angle_beta   90.00
_cell.angle_gamma   90.00
#
_symmetry.space_group_name_H-M   'P 1'
#
loop_
_entity.id
_entity.type
_entity.pdbx_description
1 polymer ?
#
loop_
_entity_poly.entity_id
_entity_poly.type
_entity_poly.pdbx_seq_one_letter_code
_entity_poly.pdbx_strand_id
1 'polypeptide(L)'
;RDARLNLIDLWMEKPDNVAEMKVGLEARSVETSKFKGWEDKIAIAGTYWPPQFVLMDGDTLKPKKIVATRGMTVDNEYHPEPRVAAIVASHQKPEFLVNAKETGKIWMVDYTDLTNLKLKQLDAAKFLHDGGFDSTRRYFLTAANSSDKIAVVDTKESKMAAVIPVGKIPHPG
;
A
#
# COMPACT_ATOMS: atom_id res chain seq x y z
N ARG A 1 -4.42 20.39 -5.86
CA ARG A 1 -4.25 19.22 -4.94
C ARG A 1 -5.62 18.58 -4.66
N ASP A 2 -6.25 17.98 -5.69
CA ASP A 2 -7.62 17.48 -5.57
C ASP A 2 -7.71 16.01 -5.15
N ALA A 3 -6.57 15.35 -4.93
CA ALA A 3 -6.48 13.93 -4.57
C ALA A 3 -7.36 13.02 -5.45
N ARG A 4 -7.26 13.23 -6.75
CA ARG A 4 -7.95 12.45 -7.77
C ARG A 4 -7.03 11.42 -8.37
N LEU A 5 -7.58 10.27 -8.67
CA LEU A 5 -6.99 9.26 -9.55
C LEU A 5 -7.62 9.41 -10.91
N ASN A 6 -6.82 9.23 -11.93
CA ASN A 6 -7.27 9.20 -13.31
C ASN A 6 -6.89 7.83 -13.91
N LEU A 7 -7.83 7.20 -14.58
CA LEU A 7 -7.58 6.05 -15.44
C LEU A 7 -7.42 6.56 -16.86
N ILE A 8 -6.23 6.39 -17.42
CA ILE A 8 -5.91 6.86 -18.75
C ILE A 8 -5.77 5.65 -19.67
N ASP A 9 -6.55 5.64 -20.74
CA ASP A 9 -6.42 4.63 -21.79
C ASP A 9 -5.26 5.03 -22.72
N LEU A 10 -4.21 4.21 -22.74
CA LEU A 10 -3.01 4.41 -23.55
C LEU A 10 -3.09 3.70 -24.90
N TRP A 11 -4.13 2.90 -25.16
CA TRP A 11 -4.33 2.14 -26.40
C TRP A 11 -5.12 2.92 -27.44
N MET A 12 -5.74 4.04 -27.05
CA MET A 12 -6.40 4.95 -27.97
C MET A 12 -5.37 5.71 -28.81
N GLU A 13 -5.75 6.15 -30.02
CA GLU A 13 -4.91 6.99 -30.88
C GLU A 13 -4.38 8.24 -30.15
N LYS A 14 -5.21 8.80 -29.28
CA LYS A 14 -4.82 9.85 -28.32
C LYS A 14 -5.17 9.36 -26.92
N PRO A 15 -4.18 9.25 -26.01
CA PRO A 15 -4.45 8.90 -24.63
C PRO A 15 -5.52 9.84 -24.03
N ASP A 16 -6.54 9.24 -23.43
CA ASP A 16 -7.65 9.99 -22.85
C ASP A 16 -7.97 9.49 -21.44
N ASN A 17 -8.56 10.37 -20.64
CA ASN A 17 -9.02 10.07 -19.29
C ASN A 17 -10.40 9.41 -19.36
N VAL A 18 -10.45 8.11 -19.11
CA VAL A 18 -11.68 7.30 -19.22
C VAL A 18 -12.44 7.17 -17.90
N ALA A 19 -11.76 7.40 -16.77
CA ALA A 19 -12.39 7.45 -15.45
C ALA A 19 -11.62 8.33 -14.48
N GLU A 20 -12.34 8.93 -13.57
CA GLU A 20 -11.78 9.77 -12.51
C GLU A 20 -12.44 9.45 -11.17
N MET A 21 -11.64 9.37 -10.11
CA MET A 21 -12.11 9.10 -8.76
C MET A 21 -11.40 9.97 -7.73
N LYS A 22 -12.16 10.68 -6.89
CA LYS A 22 -11.62 11.38 -5.73
C LYS A 22 -11.49 10.42 -4.56
N VAL A 23 -10.27 10.21 -4.07
CA VAL A 23 -9.97 9.22 -2.99
C VAL A 23 -9.76 9.86 -1.62
N GLY A 24 -9.63 11.17 -1.57
CA GLY A 24 -9.41 11.91 -0.31
C GLY A 24 -9.08 13.37 -0.57
N LEU A 25 -8.25 13.96 0.26
CA LEU A 25 -7.74 15.32 0.09
C LEU A 25 -6.26 15.32 -0.29
N GLU A 26 -5.52 14.27 0.06
CA GLU A 26 -4.10 14.14 -0.26
C GLU A 26 -3.76 12.68 -0.62
N ALA A 27 -3.90 12.32 -1.90
CA ALA A 27 -3.50 11.02 -2.42
C ALA A 27 -1.97 10.93 -2.57
N ARG A 28 -1.39 9.76 -2.25
CA ARG A 28 0.06 9.55 -2.29
C ARG A 28 0.50 8.30 -3.03
N SER A 29 -0.22 7.23 -2.92
CA SER A 29 0.17 5.96 -3.50
C SER A 29 -1.01 5.33 -4.21
N VAL A 30 -0.75 4.73 -5.36
CA VAL A 30 -1.72 3.95 -6.12
C VAL A 30 -1.03 2.70 -6.65
N GLU A 31 -1.75 1.59 -6.64
CA GLU A 31 -1.26 0.32 -7.18
C GLU A 31 -2.43 -0.47 -7.76
N THR A 32 -2.13 -1.43 -8.64
CA THR A 32 -3.10 -2.41 -9.17
C THR A 32 -2.69 -3.84 -8.80
N SER A 33 -3.67 -4.74 -8.74
CA SER A 33 -3.43 -6.16 -8.45
C SER A 33 -2.54 -6.82 -9.49
N LYS A 34 -1.57 -7.65 -9.01
CA LYS A 34 -0.54 -8.31 -9.85
C LYS A 34 -0.50 -9.83 -9.70
N PHE A 35 -1.30 -10.38 -8.80
CA PHE A 35 -1.36 -11.83 -8.66
C PHE A 35 -2.03 -12.47 -9.88
N LYS A 36 -1.47 -13.62 -10.33
CA LYS A 36 -1.94 -14.31 -11.54
C LYS A 36 -3.45 -14.58 -11.52
N GLY A 37 -4.14 -14.14 -12.56
CA GLY A 37 -5.59 -14.20 -12.72
C GLY A 37 -6.35 -13.06 -12.07
N TRP A 38 -5.66 -12.14 -11.41
CA TRP A 38 -6.19 -10.92 -10.79
C TRP A 38 -5.55 -9.64 -11.36
N GLU A 39 -4.71 -9.77 -12.38
CA GLU A 39 -3.99 -8.64 -12.95
C GLU A 39 -4.96 -7.49 -13.26
N ASP A 40 -4.67 -6.33 -12.72
CA ASP A 40 -5.39 -5.05 -12.89
C ASP A 40 -6.89 -5.05 -12.53
N LYS A 41 -7.42 -6.14 -11.97
CA LYS A 41 -8.86 -6.21 -11.60
C LYS A 41 -9.23 -5.36 -10.40
N ILE A 42 -8.30 -5.15 -9.49
CA ILE A 42 -8.48 -4.34 -8.29
C ILE A 42 -7.43 -3.24 -8.29
N ALA A 43 -7.87 -2.00 -8.12
CA ALA A 43 -7.00 -0.87 -7.83
C ALA A 43 -7.10 -0.47 -6.35
N ILE A 44 -6.02 0.06 -5.80
CA ILE A 44 -5.97 0.57 -4.44
C ILE A 44 -5.26 1.91 -4.42
N ALA A 45 -5.77 2.86 -3.65
CA ALA A 45 -5.12 4.14 -3.43
C ALA A 45 -5.00 4.46 -1.95
N GLY A 46 -3.84 4.95 -1.54
CA GLY A 46 -3.56 5.43 -0.20
C GLY A 46 -3.59 6.94 -0.11
N THR A 47 -4.03 7.46 1.03
CA THR A 47 -4.07 8.89 1.29
C THR A 47 -3.36 9.26 2.59
N TYR A 48 -2.83 10.49 2.63
CA TYR A 48 -2.35 11.07 3.87
C TYR A 48 -3.53 11.62 4.69
N TRP A 49 -4.49 12.25 3.99
CA TRP A 49 -5.69 12.76 4.62
C TRP A 49 -6.94 12.53 3.74
N PRO A 50 -8.00 11.94 4.31
CA PRO A 50 -8.02 11.23 5.59
C PRO A 50 -7.06 10.03 5.59
N PRO A 51 -6.58 9.55 6.77
CA PRO A 51 -5.65 8.41 6.85
C PRO A 51 -6.39 7.11 6.53
N GLN A 52 -6.35 6.73 5.26
CA GLN A 52 -7.12 5.60 4.73
C GLN A 52 -6.51 5.06 3.44
N PHE A 53 -6.98 3.89 3.05
CA PHE A 53 -6.85 3.42 1.67
C PHE A 53 -8.23 3.05 1.10
N VAL A 54 -8.35 3.17 -0.21
CA VAL A 54 -9.58 2.90 -0.97
C VAL A 54 -9.29 1.78 -1.96
N LEU A 55 -10.05 0.68 -1.86
CA LEU A 55 -10.05 -0.39 -2.85
C LEU A 55 -11.13 -0.09 -3.90
N MET A 56 -10.77 -0.26 -5.15
CA MET A 56 -11.59 0.11 -6.29
C MET A 56 -11.58 -1.00 -7.35
N ASP A 57 -12.55 -0.97 -8.20
CA ASP A 57 -12.55 -1.73 -9.44
C ASP A 57 -11.46 -1.21 -10.37
N GLY A 58 -10.65 -2.10 -10.95
CA GLY A 58 -9.49 -1.70 -11.74
C GLY A 58 -9.85 -1.08 -13.10
N ASP A 59 -10.97 -1.49 -13.69
CA ASP A 59 -11.39 -1.01 -15.01
C ASP A 59 -12.17 0.31 -14.95
N THR A 60 -12.82 0.59 -13.82
CA THR A 60 -13.77 1.71 -13.73
C THR A 60 -13.45 2.71 -12.62
N LEU A 61 -12.49 2.41 -11.75
CA LEU A 61 -12.18 3.13 -10.51
C LEU A 61 -13.38 3.27 -9.54
N LYS A 62 -14.45 2.49 -9.73
CA LYS A 62 -15.59 2.52 -8.78
C LYS A 62 -15.14 2.04 -7.40
N PRO A 63 -15.38 2.82 -6.33
CA PRO A 63 -14.97 2.43 -4.99
C PRO A 63 -15.74 1.20 -4.52
N LYS A 64 -15.02 0.24 -3.93
CA LYS A 64 -15.57 -1.00 -3.36
C LYS A 64 -15.48 -1.00 -1.84
N LYS A 65 -14.36 -0.51 -1.29
CA LYS A 65 -14.11 -0.52 0.16
C LYS A 65 -13.21 0.64 0.55
N ILE A 66 -13.51 1.26 1.69
CA ILE A 66 -12.66 2.28 2.33
C ILE A 66 -12.24 1.73 3.70
N VAL A 67 -10.95 1.80 4.00
CA VAL A 67 -10.38 1.32 5.26
C VAL A 67 -9.55 2.43 5.89
N ALA A 68 -9.93 2.84 7.11
CA ALA A 68 -9.15 3.79 7.90
C ALA A 68 -7.92 3.10 8.50
N THR A 69 -6.78 3.80 8.53
CA THR A 69 -5.51 3.27 9.03
C THR A 69 -5.20 3.64 10.47
N ARG A 70 -6.09 4.38 11.13
CA ARG A 70 -5.98 4.75 12.55
C ARG A 70 -5.77 3.52 13.43
N GLY A 71 -4.91 3.62 14.42
CA GLY A 71 -4.69 2.49 15.31
C GLY A 71 -3.46 2.60 16.17
N MET A 72 -3.12 1.47 16.79
CA MET A 72 -1.97 1.37 17.69
C MET A 72 -0.67 1.32 16.89
N THR A 73 0.32 2.05 17.35
CA THR A 73 1.69 1.98 16.84
C THR A 73 2.39 0.71 17.32
N VAL A 74 3.57 0.44 16.77
CA VAL A 74 4.45 -0.64 17.25
C VAL A 74 4.95 -0.42 18.69
N ASP A 75 4.84 0.80 19.22
CA ASP A 75 5.20 1.13 20.61
C ASP A 75 3.96 1.16 21.53
N ASN A 76 2.80 0.64 21.08
CA ASN A 76 1.54 0.59 21.82
C ASN A 76 0.94 1.98 22.18
N GLU A 77 1.17 2.98 21.34
CA GLU A 77 0.54 4.30 21.43
C GLU A 77 -0.53 4.43 20.35
N TYR A 78 -1.68 5.03 20.65
CA TYR A 78 -2.69 5.30 19.63
C TYR A 78 -2.28 6.45 18.72
N HIS A 79 -2.31 6.24 17.40
CA HIS A 79 -2.10 7.30 16.42
C HIS A 79 -3.37 7.55 15.60
N PRO A 80 -3.92 8.78 15.61
CA PRO A 80 -5.16 9.11 14.93
C PRO A 80 -5.00 9.29 13.40
N GLU A 81 -3.80 9.59 12.92
CA GLU A 81 -3.54 10.01 11.55
C GLU A 81 -2.32 9.31 10.91
N PRO A 82 -2.25 7.95 10.91
CA PRO A 82 -1.14 7.27 10.25
C PRO A 82 -1.31 7.35 8.74
N ARG A 83 -0.40 8.05 8.08
CA ARG A 83 -0.41 8.26 6.64
C ARG A 83 -0.09 6.97 5.88
N VAL A 84 -0.77 6.74 4.77
CA VAL A 84 -0.42 5.66 3.85
C VAL A 84 0.71 6.13 2.93
N ALA A 85 1.94 5.69 3.19
CA ALA A 85 3.12 6.17 2.47
C ALA A 85 3.33 5.44 1.15
N ALA A 86 3.24 4.12 1.16
CA ALA A 86 3.39 3.29 -0.03
C ALA A 86 2.42 2.13 -0.05
N ILE A 87 2.07 1.70 -1.25
CA ILE A 87 1.31 0.48 -1.51
C ILE A 87 2.01 -0.28 -2.62
N VAL A 88 2.15 -1.60 -2.44
CA VAL A 88 2.65 -2.50 -3.48
C VAL A 88 1.79 -3.75 -3.56
N ALA A 89 1.68 -4.33 -4.76
CA ALA A 89 0.94 -5.57 -4.98
C ALA A 89 1.86 -6.78 -4.91
N SER A 90 1.47 -7.79 -4.15
CA SER A 90 2.17 -9.08 -4.12
C SER A 90 1.99 -9.84 -5.44
N HIS A 91 3.07 -10.48 -5.90
CA HIS A 91 3.02 -11.45 -7.01
C HIS A 91 2.82 -12.89 -6.50
N GLN A 92 2.98 -13.13 -5.20
CA GLN A 92 2.94 -14.46 -4.59
C GLN A 92 1.54 -14.83 -4.08
N LYS A 93 0.73 -13.81 -3.74
CA LYS A 93 -0.63 -13.95 -3.22
C LYS A 93 -1.51 -12.79 -3.70
N PRO A 94 -2.85 -12.94 -3.69
CA PRO A 94 -3.78 -11.86 -4.03
C PRO A 94 -3.88 -10.84 -2.89
N GLU A 95 -2.76 -10.18 -2.58
CA GLU A 95 -2.62 -9.25 -1.46
C GLU A 95 -1.94 -7.94 -1.90
N PHE A 96 -2.36 -6.84 -1.30
CA PHE A 96 -1.59 -5.60 -1.26
C PHE A 96 -0.85 -5.48 0.07
N LEU A 97 0.34 -4.87 0.01
CA LEU A 97 1.07 -4.42 1.18
C LEU A 97 0.91 -2.91 1.28
N VAL A 98 0.41 -2.44 2.43
CA VAL A 98 0.13 -1.04 2.69
C VAL A 98 0.98 -0.55 3.86
N ASN A 99 1.84 0.42 3.63
CA ASN A 99 2.69 1.01 4.65
C ASN A 99 1.94 2.10 5.42
N ALA A 100 1.56 1.83 6.68
CA ALA A 100 1.04 2.84 7.59
C ALA A 100 2.22 3.50 8.33
N LYS A 101 2.57 4.70 7.89
CA LYS A 101 3.85 5.35 8.20
C LYS A 101 4.11 5.51 9.69
N GLU A 102 3.24 6.20 10.38
CA GLU A 102 3.45 6.57 11.79
C GLU A 102 3.19 5.42 12.76
N THR A 103 2.30 4.49 12.42
CA THR A 103 2.09 3.30 13.25
C THR A 103 3.24 2.32 13.15
N GLY A 104 4.02 2.37 12.06
CA GLY A 104 5.11 1.42 11.81
C GLY A 104 4.61 0.03 11.42
N LYS A 105 3.37 -0.07 10.97
CA LYS A 105 2.75 -1.35 10.60
C LYS A 105 2.63 -1.48 9.08
N ILE A 106 2.88 -2.68 8.59
CA ILE A 106 2.60 -3.05 7.20
C ILE A 106 1.31 -3.89 7.20
N TRP A 107 0.31 -3.44 6.47
CA TRP A 107 -0.97 -4.13 6.36
C TRP A 107 -0.96 -5.02 5.13
N MET A 108 -1.18 -6.32 5.32
CA MET A 108 -1.44 -7.28 4.26
C MET A 108 -2.95 -7.27 4.01
N VAL A 109 -3.36 -6.90 2.81
CA VAL A 109 -4.76 -6.70 2.42
C VAL A 109 -5.12 -7.73 1.36
N ASP A 110 -5.79 -8.81 1.76
CA ASP A 110 -6.30 -9.83 0.84
C ASP A 110 -7.53 -9.28 0.09
N TYR A 111 -7.43 -9.19 -1.23
CA TYR A 111 -8.47 -8.60 -2.08
C TYR A 111 -9.39 -9.63 -2.75
N THR A 112 -9.31 -10.91 -2.37
CA THR A 112 -10.13 -11.96 -2.98
C THR A 112 -11.61 -11.84 -2.63
N ASP A 113 -11.94 -11.32 -1.45
CA ASP A 113 -13.31 -11.03 -1.00
C ASP A 113 -13.38 -9.65 -0.35
N LEU A 114 -13.79 -8.64 -1.14
CA LEU A 114 -13.93 -7.27 -0.66
C LEU A 114 -15.14 -7.06 0.28
N THR A 115 -16.07 -8.01 0.33
CA THR A 115 -17.20 -7.96 1.27
C THR A 115 -16.73 -8.31 2.67
N ASN A 116 -15.91 -9.38 2.79
CA ASN A 116 -15.29 -9.84 4.03
C ASN A 116 -13.78 -9.64 3.97
N LEU A 117 -13.35 -8.39 3.86
CA LEU A 117 -11.95 -8.03 3.67
C LEU A 117 -11.08 -8.59 4.82
N LYS A 118 -10.08 -9.39 4.46
CA LYS A 118 -9.13 -9.94 5.42
C LYS A 118 -7.91 -9.02 5.49
N LEU A 119 -7.60 -8.60 6.70
CA LEU A 119 -6.47 -7.72 6.99
C LEU A 119 -5.54 -8.39 8.00
N LYS A 120 -4.25 -8.38 7.72
CA LYS A 120 -3.20 -8.79 8.65
C LYS A 120 -2.23 -7.64 8.82
N GLN A 121 -1.93 -7.27 10.05
CA GLN A 121 -0.94 -6.25 10.37
C GLN A 121 0.37 -6.90 10.79
N LEU A 122 1.47 -6.43 10.24
CA LEU A 122 2.83 -6.83 10.59
C LEU A 122 3.52 -5.66 11.28
N ASP A 123 4.06 -5.89 12.47
CA ASP A 123 4.86 -4.90 13.18
C ASP A 123 6.24 -4.78 12.54
N ALA A 124 6.59 -3.59 12.12
CA ALA A 124 7.85 -3.26 11.45
C ALA A 124 8.62 -2.19 12.23
N ALA A 125 8.62 -0.97 11.76
CA ALA A 125 9.24 0.18 12.42
C ALA A 125 8.52 1.47 12.03
N LYS A 126 8.44 2.45 12.93
CA LYS A 126 7.83 3.75 12.64
C LYS A 126 8.50 4.46 11.47
N PHE A 127 7.72 5.29 10.80
CA PHE A 127 8.10 6.12 9.67
C PHE A 127 8.45 5.33 8.41
N LEU A 128 7.65 4.27 8.15
CA LEU A 128 7.69 3.55 6.89
C LEU A 128 7.51 4.52 5.71
N HIS A 129 8.29 4.32 4.67
CA HIS A 129 8.24 5.10 3.45
C HIS A 129 8.11 4.17 2.23
N ASP A 130 8.81 4.45 1.16
CA ASP A 130 8.77 3.64 -0.06
C ASP A 130 9.49 2.31 0.13
N GLY A 131 9.25 1.40 -0.79
CA GLY A 131 9.87 0.09 -0.82
C GLY A 131 9.78 -0.53 -2.21
N GLY A 132 10.45 -1.66 -2.37
CA GLY A 132 10.49 -2.42 -3.60
C GLY A 132 10.66 -3.91 -3.33
N PHE A 133 10.43 -4.71 -4.37
CA PHE A 133 10.68 -6.14 -4.33
C PHE A 133 12.12 -6.49 -4.72
N ASP A 134 12.61 -7.56 -4.15
CA ASP A 134 13.81 -8.23 -4.65
C ASP A 134 13.56 -8.84 -6.04
N SER A 135 14.62 -9.30 -6.71
CA SER A 135 14.52 -9.89 -8.05
C SER A 135 13.61 -11.12 -8.14
N THR A 136 13.40 -11.84 -7.02
CA THR A 136 12.50 -13.00 -6.95
C THR A 136 11.04 -12.60 -6.81
N ARG A 137 10.74 -11.33 -6.53
CA ARG A 137 9.39 -10.80 -6.22
C ARG A 137 8.73 -11.47 -5.00
N ARG A 138 9.55 -12.06 -4.13
CA ARG A 138 9.10 -12.69 -2.89
C ARG A 138 9.25 -11.77 -1.70
N TYR A 139 10.38 -11.08 -1.60
CA TYR A 139 10.67 -10.22 -0.47
C TYR A 139 10.41 -8.76 -0.82
N PHE A 140 9.53 -8.14 -0.04
CA PHE A 140 9.30 -6.71 -0.10
C PHE A 140 10.16 -6.03 0.95
N LEU A 141 11.00 -5.09 0.52
CA LEU A 141 11.89 -4.31 1.38
C LEU A 141 11.35 -2.89 1.44
N THR A 142 11.17 -2.35 2.64
CA THR A 142 10.70 -0.97 2.82
C THR A 142 11.55 -0.23 3.85
N ALA A 143 11.85 1.02 3.55
CA ALA A 143 12.61 1.89 4.45
C ALA A 143 11.71 2.48 5.55
N ALA A 144 12.14 2.37 6.79
CA ALA A 144 11.65 3.17 7.91
C ALA A 144 12.66 4.32 8.13
N ASN A 145 12.54 5.38 7.31
CA ASN A 145 13.59 6.36 7.09
C ASN A 145 13.99 7.15 8.33
N SER A 146 13.05 7.49 9.21
CA SER A 146 13.35 8.19 10.46
C SER A 146 13.66 7.25 11.64
N SER A 147 13.67 5.95 11.39
CA SER A 147 14.07 4.92 12.37
C SER A 147 15.38 4.23 12.00
N ASP A 148 16.02 4.63 10.90
CA ASP A 148 17.27 4.07 10.40
C ASP A 148 17.20 2.54 10.22
N LYS A 149 16.08 2.04 9.69
CA LYS A 149 15.82 0.61 9.51
C LYS A 149 15.26 0.29 8.14
N ILE A 150 15.47 -0.94 7.72
CA ILE A 150 14.77 -1.56 6.59
C ILE A 150 13.96 -2.73 7.12
N ALA A 151 12.67 -2.74 6.83
CA ALA A 151 11.79 -3.88 7.10
C ALA A 151 11.69 -4.77 5.87
N VAL A 152 11.74 -6.09 6.06
CA VAL A 152 11.67 -7.10 5.01
C VAL A 152 10.47 -8.00 5.27
N VAL A 153 9.56 -8.08 4.31
CA VAL A 153 8.36 -8.93 4.37
C VAL A 153 8.51 -10.09 3.39
N ASP A 154 8.32 -11.31 3.87
CA ASP A 154 8.15 -12.49 3.01
C ASP A 154 6.68 -12.55 2.56
N THR A 155 6.41 -12.17 1.31
CA THR A 155 5.05 -12.12 0.78
C THR A 155 4.48 -13.49 0.47
N LYS A 156 5.33 -14.51 0.28
CA LYS A 156 4.88 -15.90 0.13
C LYS A 156 4.32 -16.44 1.44
N GLU A 157 4.95 -16.12 2.56
CA GLU A 157 4.54 -16.56 3.89
C GLU A 157 3.64 -15.54 4.61
N SER A 158 3.44 -14.35 4.03
CA SER A 158 2.73 -13.20 4.62
C SER A 158 3.19 -12.90 6.05
N LYS A 159 4.50 -12.79 6.23
CA LYS A 159 5.12 -12.53 7.54
C LYS A 159 6.32 -11.60 7.46
N MET A 160 6.63 -10.97 8.57
CA MET A 160 7.89 -10.24 8.72
C MET A 160 9.06 -11.24 8.65
N ALA A 161 10.00 -10.99 7.74
CA ALA A 161 11.23 -11.77 7.62
C ALA A 161 12.36 -11.17 8.46
N ALA A 162 12.51 -9.84 8.45
CA ALA A 162 13.54 -9.15 9.22
C ALA A 162 13.19 -7.66 9.39
N VAL A 163 13.76 -7.05 10.42
CA VAL A 163 13.90 -5.59 10.57
C VAL A 163 15.39 -5.32 10.83
N ILE A 164 16.04 -4.64 9.90
CA ILE A 164 17.50 -4.52 9.84
C ILE A 164 17.90 -3.07 10.13
N PRO A 165 18.73 -2.80 11.14
CA PRO A 165 19.31 -1.48 11.32
C PRO A 165 20.29 -1.17 10.18
N VAL A 166 20.25 0.05 9.67
CA VAL A 166 21.06 0.51 8.54
C VAL A 166 21.60 1.91 8.81
N GLY A 167 22.28 2.50 7.83
CA GLY A 167 22.72 3.90 7.92
C GLY A 167 21.57 4.88 8.00
N LYS A 168 21.87 6.13 8.33
CA LYS A 168 20.90 7.19 8.53
C LYS A 168 20.05 7.45 7.29
N ILE A 169 18.75 7.65 7.52
CA ILE A 169 17.76 8.05 6.53
C ILE A 169 17.79 7.15 5.29
N PRO A 170 17.58 5.82 5.45
CA PRO A 170 17.50 4.94 4.31
C PRO A 170 16.35 5.35 3.39
N HIS A 171 16.60 5.28 2.10
CA HIS A 171 15.58 5.48 1.09
C HIS A 171 15.78 4.45 -0.02
N PRO A 172 14.76 3.65 -0.38
CA PRO A 172 14.85 2.79 -1.54
C PRO A 172 14.79 3.67 -2.79
N GLY A 173 15.77 3.54 -3.65
CA GLY A 173 15.91 4.28 -4.90
C GLY A 173 16.00 3.34 -6.07
#